data_8b139d48dec6a3c0b950d105fc2f3db8
#
_entry.id   8b139d48dec6a3c0b950d105fc2f3db8
#
_cell.length_a   1.000
_cell.length_b   1.000
_cell.length_c   1.000
_cell.angle_alpha   90.00
_cell.angle_beta   90.00
_cell.angle_gamma   90.00
#
_symmetry.space_group_name_H-M   'P 1'
#
loop_
_entity.id
_entity.type
_entity.pdbx_description
1 polymer ?
#
loop_
_entity_poly.entity_id
_entity_poly.type
_entity_poly.pdbx_seq_one_letter_code
_entity_poly.pdbx_strand_id
1 'polypeptide(L)'
;MKIQGKVFVVTGGASGLGAATARHLIGQGAKVILVDMNQALGEELQRELGENAQFKSLDVTDEQAVQSFFQEVEAEYGQLNGLVNCAGVAPSAKVLGRDGIHELALFQKVLNINVSGTFNMLRFAAQLIAKYEPQVGEEERGVIVNTASVAAYDGQIGQTAYAASKGAVVSMTLPLARELAREKIRVMT
;
A
#
# COMPACT_ATOMS: atom_id res chain seq x y z
N MET A 1 14.39 -12.51 -2.07
CA MET A 1 13.79 -12.66 -0.70
C MET A 1 12.80 -13.82 -0.70
N LYS A 2 12.89 -14.73 0.27
CA LYS A 2 11.89 -15.78 0.50
C LYS A 2 10.75 -15.20 1.35
N ILE A 3 9.51 -15.60 1.10
CA ILE A 3 8.33 -15.04 1.79
C ILE A 3 8.14 -15.63 3.19
N GLN A 4 8.50 -16.90 3.38
CA GLN A 4 8.29 -17.64 4.63
C GLN A 4 8.96 -16.94 5.83
N GLY A 5 8.18 -16.72 6.89
CA GLY A 5 8.63 -16.08 8.13
C GLY A 5 8.82 -14.56 8.04
N LYS A 6 8.50 -13.93 6.92
CA LYS A 6 8.61 -12.50 6.71
C LYS A 6 7.35 -11.76 7.14
N VAL A 7 7.49 -10.49 7.48
CA VAL A 7 6.41 -9.59 7.90
C VAL A 7 6.06 -8.64 6.77
N PHE A 8 4.79 -8.59 6.40
CA PHE A 8 4.27 -7.71 5.35
C PHE A 8 3.14 -6.83 5.88
N VAL A 9 3.08 -5.60 5.39
CA VAL A 9 1.92 -4.72 5.51
C VAL A 9 1.21 -4.68 4.17
N VAL A 10 -0.11 -4.83 4.16
CA VAL A 10 -0.95 -4.74 2.97
C VAL A 10 -2.04 -3.70 3.21
N THR A 11 -1.98 -2.55 2.51
CA THR A 11 -3.03 -1.53 2.58
C THR A 11 -4.18 -1.85 1.63
N GLY A 12 -5.41 -1.37 1.94
CA GLY A 12 -6.60 -1.84 1.26
C GLY A 12 -6.81 -3.34 1.49
N GLY A 13 -6.32 -3.84 2.64
CA GLY A 13 -6.15 -5.25 2.93
C GLY A 13 -7.44 -6.01 3.21
N ALA A 14 -8.53 -5.31 3.50
CA ALA A 14 -9.80 -5.94 3.87
C ALA A 14 -10.59 -6.51 2.68
N SER A 15 -10.27 -6.13 1.44
CA SER A 15 -11.03 -6.55 0.27
C SER A 15 -10.20 -6.62 -1.02
N GLY A 16 -10.79 -7.12 -2.10
CA GLY A 16 -10.25 -7.07 -3.46
C GLY A 16 -8.82 -7.58 -3.59
N LEU A 17 -7.96 -6.79 -4.26
CA LEU A 17 -6.57 -7.14 -4.50
C LEU A 17 -5.76 -7.26 -3.21
N GLY A 18 -6.02 -6.38 -2.22
CA GLY A 18 -5.32 -6.43 -0.93
C GLY A 18 -5.61 -7.73 -0.19
N ALA A 19 -6.87 -8.12 -0.06
CA ALA A 19 -7.25 -9.37 0.57
C ALA A 19 -6.69 -10.61 -0.15
N ALA A 20 -6.72 -10.61 -1.49
CA ALA A 20 -6.13 -11.70 -2.28
C ALA A 20 -4.61 -11.79 -2.08
N THR A 21 -3.93 -10.64 -2.04
CA THR A 21 -2.49 -10.56 -1.74
C THR A 21 -2.18 -11.11 -0.35
N ALA A 22 -2.96 -10.71 0.65
CA ALA A 22 -2.78 -11.19 2.02
C ALA A 22 -2.93 -12.71 2.13
N ARG A 23 -3.99 -13.26 1.52
CA ARG A 23 -4.18 -14.73 1.46
C ARG A 23 -2.99 -15.44 0.82
N HIS A 24 -2.48 -14.89 -0.28
CA HIS A 24 -1.32 -15.47 -0.97
C HIS A 24 -0.06 -15.44 -0.10
N LEU A 25 0.25 -14.30 0.51
CA LEU A 25 1.43 -14.13 1.37
C LEU A 25 1.37 -15.08 2.59
N ILE A 26 0.21 -15.19 3.24
CA ILE A 26 0.01 -16.10 4.38
C ILE A 26 0.14 -17.56 3.93
N GLY A 27 -0.40 -17.91 2.76
CA GLY A 27 -0.24 -19.24 2.16
C GLY A 27 1.22 -19.61 1.86
N GLN A 28 2.12 -18.61 1.74
CA GLN A 28 3.56 -18.78 1.61
C GLN A 28 4.32 -18.69 2.95
N GLY A 29 3.59 -18.64 4.07
CA GLY A 29 4.16 -18.63 5.42
C GLY A 29 4.60 -17.25 5.94
N ALA A 30 4.09 -16.16 5.38
CA ALA A 30 4.30 -14.82 5.91
C ALA A 30 3.37 -14.52 7.08
N LYS A 31 3.75 -13.50 7.88
CA LYS A 31 2.83 -12.75 8.75
C LYS A 31 2.38 -11.50 8.01
N VAL A 32 1.09 -11.19 8.05
CA VAL A 32 0.52 -10.07 7.30
C VAL A 32 -0.29 -9.16 8.22
N ILE A 33 0.02 -7.87 8.17
CA ILE A 33 -0.76 -6.83 8.82
C ILE A 33 -1.65 -6.21 7.75
N LEU A 34 -2.96 -6.42 7.91
CA LEU A 34 -4.02 -5.87 7.05
C LEU A 34 -4.34 -4.46 7.50
N VAL A 35 -4.18 -3.48 6.62
CA VAL A 35 -4.52 -2.08 6.87
C VAL A 35 -5.71 -1.68 6.00
N ASP A 36 -6.80 -1.25 6.61
CA ASP A 36 -7.99 -0.77 5.90
C ASP A 36 -8.83 0.12 6.82
N MET A 37 -9.69 0.97 6.23
CA MET A 37 -10.67 1.74 6.99
C MET A 37 -11.93 0.94 7.33
N ASN A 38 -12.20 -0.16 6.61
CA ASN A 38 -13.37 -1.00 6.82
C ASN A 38 -13.11 -2.03 7.93
N GLN A 39 -13.42 -1.64 9.15
CA GLN A 39 -13.19 -2.47 10.34
C GLN A 39 -13.90 -3.82 10.26
N ALA A 40 -15.16 -3.85 9.85
CA ALA A 40 -15.96 -5.08 9.82
C ALA A 40 -15.35 -6.13 8.87
N LEU A 41 -15.01 -5.73 7.64
CA LEU A 41 -14.37 -6.63 6.67
C LEU A 41 -12.95 -7.02 7.08
N GLY A 42 -12.20 -6.10 7.67
CA GLY A 42 -10.84 -6.39 8.14
C GLY A 42 -10.80 -7.41 9.26
N GLU A 43 -11.67 -7.26 10.27
CA GLU A 43 -11.79 -8.22 11.37
C GLU A 43 -12.32 -9.59 10.91
N GLU A 44 -13.24 -9.61 9.94
CA GLU A 44 -13.73 -10.85 9.33
C GLU A 44 -12.59 -11.59 8.62
N LEU A 45 -11.83 -10.88 7.80
CA LEU A 45 -10.69 -11.46 7.08
C LEU A 45 -9.57 -11.92 8.02
N GLN A 46 -9.29 -11.17 9.08
CA GLN A 46 -8.33 -11.61 10.10
C GLN A 46 -8.76 -12.93 10.73
N ARG A 47 -10.04 -13.08 11.08
CA ARG A 47 -10.55 -14.34 11.64
C ARG A 47 -10.45 -15.51 10.64
N GLU A 48 -10.71 -15.25 9.36
CA GLU A 48 -10.55 -16.24 8.27
C GLU A 48 -9.09 -16.71 8.15
N LEU A 49 -8.14 -15.77 8.17
CA LEU A 49 -6.73 -16.03 7.92
C LEU A 49 -5.95 -16.54 9.14
N GLY A 50 -6.52 -16.42 10.32
CA GLY A 50 -5.95 -16.94 11.56
C GLY A 50 -4.78 -16.14 12.11
N GLU A 51 -3.93 -16.80 12.90
CA GLU A 51 -2.87 -16.18 13.72
C GLU A 51 -1.78 -15.45 12.95
N ASN A 52 -1.62 -15.71 11.66
CA ASN A 52 -0.65 -15.04 10.81
C ASN A 52 -1.19 -13.73 10.20
N ALA A 53 -2.43 -13.36 10.48
CA ALA A 53 -3.05 -12.11 10.06
C ALA A 53 -3.36 -11.24 11.27
N GLN A 54 -3.02 -9.96 11.17
CA GLN A 54 -3.46 -8.93 12.11
C GLN A 54 -4.13 -7.80 11.34
N PHE A 55 -5.28 -7.34 11.81
CA PHE A 55 -5.98 -6.20 11.22
C PHE A 55 -5.76 -4.92 12.03
N LYS A 56 -5.55 -3.82 11.32
CA LYS A 56 -5.48 -2.45 11.88
C LYS A 56 -6.35 -1.52 11.08
N SER A 57 -7.32 -0.89 11.74
CA SER A 57 -8.11 0.20 11.13
C SER A 57 -7.26 1.45 11.04
N LEU A 58 -6.98 1.93 9.82
CA LEU A 58 -6.09 3.07 9.59
C LEU A 58 -6.44 3.78 8.29
N ASP A 59 -6.50 5.12 8.35
CA ASP A 59 -6.52 5.98 7.17
C ASP A 59 -5.07 6.25 6.72
N VAL A 60 -4.71 5.78 5.52
CA VAL A 60 -3.36 5.96 4.95
C VAL A 60 -2.98 7.42 4.73
N THR A 61 -3.97 8.34 4.73
CA THR A 61 -3.75 9.79 4.56
C THR A 61 -3.42 10.52 5.86
N ASP A 62 -3.65 9.88 7.02
CA ASP A 62 -3.31 10.44 8.33
C ASP A 62 -1.84 10.16 8.67
N GLU A 63 -1.02 11.21 8.58
CA GLU A 63 0.42 11.10 8.81
C GLU A 63 0.78 10.61 10.21
N GLN A 64 0.11 11.13 11.23
CA GLN A 64 0.42 10.80 12.63
C GLN A 64 -0.01 9.38 12.96
N ALA A 65 -1.19 8.98 12.50
CA ALA A 65 -1.69 7.62 12.68
C ALA A 65 -0.80 6.59 11.96
N VAL A 66 -0.34 6.88 10.74
CA VAL A 66 0.60 6.03 10.00
C VAL A 66 1.95 5.92 10.71
N GLN A 67 2.48 7.04 11.23
CA GLN A 67 3.72 7.02 12.01
C GLN A 67 3.60 6.13 13.26
N SER A 68 2.54 6.30 14.03
CA SER A 68 2.27 5.50 15.23
C SER A 68 2.11 4.02 14.89
N PHE A 69 1.39 3.73 13.80
CA PHE A 69 1.22 2.37 13.30
C PHE A 69 2.57 1.67 13.01
N PHE A 70 3.52 2.32 12.32
CA PHE A 70 4.81 1.70 12.05
C PHE A 70 5.67 1.55 13.31
N GLN A 71 5.51 2.40 14.33
CA GLN A 71 6.13 2.21 15.63
C GLN A 71 5.58 0.97 16.35
N GLU A 72 4.25 0.73 16.27
CA GLU A 72 3.63 -0.49 16.80
C GLU A 72 4.14 -1.74 16.06
N VAL A 73 4.22 -1.69 14.72
CA VAL A 73 4.77 -2.80 13.90
C VAL A 73 6.21 -3.12 14.32
N GLU A 74 7.05 -2.10 14.53
CA GLU A 74 8.43 -2.28 15.01
C GLU A 74 8.47 -2.94 16.39
N ALA A 75 7.65 -2.46 17.32
CA ALA A 75 7.61 -2.97 18.68
C ALA A 75 7.13 -4.43 18.74
N GLU A 76 6.14 -4.81 17.92
CA GLU A 76 5.52 -6.12 17.95
C GLU A 76 6.31 -7.18 17.16
N TYR A 77 6.84 -6.81 15.98
CA TYR A 77 7.49 -7.77 15.07
C TYR A 77 9.02 -7.62 15.02
N GLY A 78 9.57 -6.49 15.46
CA GLY A 78 10.99 -6.20 15.41
C GLY A 78 11.56 -6.00 14.00
N GLN A 79 10.75 -6.18 12.95
CA GLN A 79 11.16 -6.04 11.55
C GLN A 79 9.95 -5.82 10.63
N LEU A 80 10.23 -5.29 9.44
CA LEU A 80 9.29 -5.28 8.31
C LEU A 80 10.07 -5.69 7.05
N ASN A 81 9.48 -6.55 6.22
CA ASN A 81 10.14 -7.07 5.02
C ASN A 81 9.41 -6.67 3.73
N GLY A 82 8.16 -6.23 3.83
CA GLY A 82 7.47 -5.74 2.65
C GLY A 82 6.23 -4.90 2.94
N LEU A 83 5.94 -4.03 1.97
CA LEU A 83 4.71 -3.24 1.91
C LEU A 83 4.06 -3.47 0.55
N VAL A 84 2.76 -3.76 0.56
CA VAL A 84 1.94 -3.79 -0.66
C VAL A 84 0.84 -2.74 -0.55
N ASN A 85 0.93 -1.69 -1.35
CA ASN A 85 -0.02 -0.59 -1.38
C ASN A 85 -1.17 -0.92 -2.34
N CYS A 86 -2.31 -1.39 -1.79
CA CYS A 86 -3.55 -1.62 -2.54
C CYS A 86 -4.66 -0.62 -2.18
N ALA A 87 -4.50 0.19 -1.12
CA ALA A 87 -5.48 1.21 -0.77
C ALA A 87 -5.65 2.22 -1.91
N GLY A 88 -6.89 2.50 -2.28
CA GLY A 88 -7.20 3.46 -3.32
C GLY A 88 -8.68 3.50 -3.66
N VAL A 89 -9.07 4.59 -4.31
CA VAL A 89 -10.44 4.85 -4.76
C VAL A 89 -10.46 5.22 -6.24
N ALA A 90 -11.56 4.90 -6.93
CA ALA A 90 -11.72 5.13 -8.36
C ALA A 90 -13.12 5.70 -8.70
N PRO A 91 -13.56 6.80 -8.07
CA PRO A 91 -14.83 7.42 -8.45
C PRO A 91 -14.76 7.92 -9.88
N SER A 92 -15.86 7.73 -10.65
CA SER A 92 -15.98 8.21 -12.01
C SER A 92 -16.71 9.57 -12.02
N ALA A 93 -16.08 10.57 -12.64
CA ALA A 93 -16.71 11.87 -12.89
C ALA A 93 -16.18 12.51 -14.16
N LYS A 94 -17.09 12.97 -15.04
CA LYS A 94 -16.72 13.66 -16.27
C LYS A 94 -16.35 15.12 -15.98
N VAL A 95 -15.40 15.70 -16.74
CA VAL A 95 -15.08 17.13 -16.65
C VAL A 95 -16.33 17.98 -16.88
N LEU A 96 -17.15 17.61 -17.89
CA LEU A 96 -18.47 18.18 -18.14
C LEU A 96 -19.51 17.07 -17.98
N GLY A 97 -20.13 16.99 -16.81
CA GLY A 97 -21.18 16.04 -16.48
C GLY A 97 -22.58 16.63 -16.70
N ARG A 98 -23.62 15.79 -16.49
CA ARG A 98 -25.02 16.25 -16.57
C ARG A 98 -25.37 17.23 -15.47
N ASP A 99 -24.78 17.02 -14.29
CA ASP A 99 -25.07 17.78 -13.06
C ASP A 99 -24.08 18.92 -12.81
N GLY A 100 -23.19 19.18 -13.77
CA GLY A 100 -22.20 20.26 -13.68
C GLY A 100 -20.79 19.83 -14.04
N ILE A 101 -19.82 20.67 -13.69
CA ILE A 101 -18.39 20.45 -13.88
C ILE A 101 -17.85 19.50 -12.80
N HIS A 102 -16.77 18.79 -13.12
CA HIS A 102 -16.06 17.93 -12.17
C HIS A 102 -15.61 18.75 -10.94
N GLU A 103 -16.04 18.35 -9.75
CA GLU A 103 -15.67 19.02 -8.50
C GLU A 103 -14.17 18.87 -8.24
N LEU A 104 -13.49 19.98 -7.98
CA LEU A 104 -12.06 19.95 -7.62
C LEU A 104 -11.80 19.16 -6.35
N ALA A 105 -12.71 19.23 -5.38
CA ALA A 105 -12.63 18.46 -4.13
C ALA A 105 -12.57 16.94 -4.37
N LEU A 106 -13.36 16.42 -5.33
CA LEU A 106 -13.32 15.01 -5.70
C LEU A 106 -11.98 14.63 -6.33
N PHE A 107 -11.45 15.48 -7.24
CA PHE A 107 -10.14 15.28 -7.82
C PHE A 107 -9.04 15.23 -6.74
N GLN A 108 -9.04 16.21 -5.85
CA GLN A 108 -8.08 16.30 -4.74
C GLN A 108 -8.20 15.09 -3.79
N LYS A 109 -9.41 14.64 -3.48
CA LYS A 109 -9.65 13.45 -2.65
C LYS A 109 -9.00 12.20 -3.26
N VAL A 110 -9.16 11.99 -4.57
CA VAL A 110 -8.55 10.84 -5.26
C VAL A 110 -7.02 10.91 -5.20
N LEU A 111 -6.43 12.08 -5.47
CA LEU A 111 -4.98 12.25 -5.36
C LEU A 111 -4.49 12.05 -3.92
N ASN A 112 -5.20 12.59 -2.95
CA ASN A 112 -4.80 12.45 -1.54
C ASN A 112 -4.77 10.98 -1.10
N ILE A 113 -5.80 10.21 -1.42
CA ILE A 113 -5.83 8.78 -1.04
C ILE A 113 -4.81 7.98 -1.86
N ASN A 114 -4.88 8.07 -3.20
CA ASN A 114 -4.13 7.17 -4.07
C ASN A 114 -2.64 7.51 -4.18
N VAL A 115 -2.27 8.78 -4.04
CA VAL A 115 -0.88 9.25 -4.19
C VAL A 115 -0.27 9.55 -2.83
N SER A 116 -0.84 10.52 -2.09
CA SER A 116 -0.29 10.93 -0.80
C SER A 116 -0.35 9.79 0.22
N GLY A 117 -1.46 9.04 0.27
CA GLY A 117 -1.59 7.86 1.16
C GLY A 117 -0.60 6.75 0.81
N THR A 118 -0.42 6.44 -0.49
CA THR A 118 0.61 5.49 -0.94
C THR A 118 2.01 5.94 -0.52
N PHE A 119 2.36 7.20 -0.75
CA PHE A 119 3.67 7.74 -0.38
C PHE A 119 3.85 7.80 1.14
N ASN A 120 2.82 8.14 1.89
CA ASN A 120 2.84 8.18 3.34
C ASN A 120 3.17 6.80 3.95
N MET A 121 2.50 5.75 3.51
CA MET A 121 2.79 4.37 3.92
C MET A 121 4.19 3.95 3.49
N LEU A 122 4.58 4.26 2.25
CA LEU A 122 5.87 3.88 1.67
C LEU A 122 7.06 4.44 2.45
N ARG A 123 7.06 5.74 2.79
CA ARG A 123 8.19 6.39 3.46
C ARG A 123 8.47 5.83 4.85
N PHE A 124 7.44 5.54 5.64
CA PHE A 124 7.61 4.92 6.96
C PHE A 124 7.97 3.43 6.86
N ALA A 125 7.39 2.71 5.88
CA ALA A 125 7.81 1.33 5.62
C ALA A 125 9.28 1.25 5.20
N ALA A 126 9.73 2.13 4.30
CA ALA A 126 11.13 2.19 3.88
C ALA A 126 12.06 2.48 5.06
N GLN A 127 11.68 3.43 5.94
CA GLN A 127 12.44 3.75 7.16
C GLN A 127 12.58 2.52 8.07
N LEU A 128 11.49 1.77 8.27
CA LEU A 128 11.53 0.59 9.13
C LEU A 128 12.31 -0.56 8.49
N ILE A 129 12.11 -0.84 7.20
CA ILE A 129 12.84 -1.88 6.47
C ILE A 129 14.35 -1.60 6.49
N ALA A 130 14.76 -0.33 6.33
CA ALA A 130 16.18 0.06 6.29
C ALA A 130 16.92 -0.13 7.63
N LYS A 131 16.21 -0.25 8.76
CA LYS A 131 16.83 -0.44 10.08
C LYS A 131 17.51 -1.80 10.27
N TYR A 132 17.06 -2.81 9.53
CA TYR A 132 17.48 -4.20 9.75
C TYR A 132 18.30 -4.73 8.58
N GLU A 133 19.38 -5.46 8.89
CA GLU A 133 20.18 -6.12 7.86
C GLU A 133 19.42 -7.27 7.20
N PRO A 134 19.70 -7.60 5.93
CA PRO A 134 19.14 -8.78 5.29
C PRO A 134 19.46 -10.05 6.09
N GLN A 135 18.57 -11.02 6.07
CA GLN A 135 18.84 -12.32 6.68
C GLN A 135 20.01 -13.00 5.96
N VAL A 136 20.71 -13.86 6.69
CA VAL A 136 21.87 -14.60 6.14
C VAL A 136 21.49 -15.34 4.86
N GLY A 137 22.21 -15.05 3.78
CA GLY A 137 21.94 -15.61 2.45
C GLY A 137 20.92 -14.84 1.61
N GLU A 138 20.44 -13.66 2.07
CA GLU A 138 19.60 -12.76 1.30
C GLU A 138 20.35 -11.45 0.96
N GLU A 139 20.08 -10.91 -0.22
CA GLU A 139 20.68 -9.67 -0.71
C GLU A 139 19.78 -8.44 -0.45
N GLU A 140 18.46 -8.67 -0.24
CA GLU A 140 17.45 -7.63 -0.08
C GLU A 140 16.99 -7.53 1.38
N ARG A 141 16.80 -6.30 1.88
CA ARG A 141 16.14 -6.03 3.15
C ARG A 141 14.64 -6.17 3.05
N GLY A 142 14.08 -5.77 1.90
CA GLY A 142 12.65 -5.83 1.68
C GLY A 142 12.20 -5.36 0.31
N VAL A 143 10.87 -5.35 0.12
CA VAL A 143 10.23 -4.95 -1.12
C VAL A 143 9.02 -4.05 -0.85
N ILE A 144 8.84 -3.05 -1.69
CA ILE A 144 7.65 -2.20 -1.71
C ILE A 144 6.98 -2.36 -3.08
N VAL A 145 5.72 -2.76 -3.07
CA VAL A 145 4.92 -2.94 -4.29
C VAL A 145 3.74 -1.97 -4.24
N ASN A 146 3.65 -1.10 -5.25
CA ASN A 146 2.55 -0.15 -5.38
C ASN A 146 1.59 -0.60 -6.48
N THR A 147 0.28 -0.45 -6.27
CA THR A 147 -0.71 -0.80 -7.27
C THR A 147 -0.97 0.38 -8.19
N ALA A 148 -0.45 0.33 -9.42
CA ALA A 148 -0.82 1.25 -10.49
C ALA A 148 -2.10 0.79 -11.22
N SER A 149 -2.25 1.19 -12.47
CA SER A 149 -3.38 0.77 -13.32
C SER A 149 -3.02 1.03 -14.78
N VAL A 150 -3.61 0.27 -15.68
CA VAL A 150 -3.61 0.57 -17.11
C VAL A 150 -4.17 1.98 -17.38
N ALA A 151 -5.06 2.49 -16.52
CA ALA A 151 -5.60 3.85 -16.61
C ALA A 151 -4.55 4.94 -16.51
N ALA A 152 -3.33 4.63 -16.04
CA ALA A 152 -2.19 5.57 -16.10
C ALA A 152 -1.79 5.94 -17.54
N TYR A 153 -2.11 5.07 -18.51
CA TYR A 153 -1.76 5.20 -19.92
C TYR A 153 -2.99 5.26 -20.82
N ASP A 154 -4.03 4.50 -20.48
CA ASP A 154 -5.27 4.36 -21.29
C ASP A 154 -6.49 4.49 -20.36
N GLY A 155 -6.69 5.72 -19.86
CA GLY A 155 -7.79 6.06 -18.97
C GLY A 155 -9.12 6.19 -19.73
N GLN A 156 -10.19 5.68 -19.14
CA GLN A 156 -11.54 5.78 -19.70
C GLN A 156 -12.19 7.13 -19.41
N ILE A 157 -13.29 7.42 -20.11
CA ILE A 157 -14.14 8.60 -19.84
C ILE A 157 -14.57 8.61 -18.36
N GLY A 158 -14.37 9.74 -17.69
CA GLY A 158 -14.69 9.91 -16.27
C GLY A 158 -13.57 9.49 -15.31
N GLN A 159 -12.44 9.00 -15.80
CA GLN A 159 -11.32 8.55 -14.95
C GLN A 159 -10.20 9.57 -14.82
N THR A 160 -10.41 10.85 -15.12
CA THR A 160 -9.34 11.86 -15.12
C THR A 160 -8.57 11.90 -13.78
N ALA A 161 -9.26 11.96 -12.65
CA ALA A 161 -8.62 11.96 -11.33
C ALA A 161 -7.90 10.62 -11.03
N TYR A 162 -8.55 9.51 -11.34
CA TYR A 162 -7.99 8.18 -11.14
C TYR A 162 -6.75 7.94 -12.02
N ALA A 163 -6.85 8.25 -13.32
CA ALA A 163 -5.74 8.13 -14.26
C ALA A 163 -4.54 8.99 -13.84
N ALA A 164 -4.78 10.26 -13.45
CA ALA A 164 -3.75 11.14 -12.92
C ALA A 164 -3.08 10.55 -11.66
N SER A 165 -3.87 10.00 -10.73
CA SER A 165 -3.33 9.37 -9.52
C SER A 165 -2.47 8.15 -9.84
N LYS A 166 -2.90 7.29 -10.77
CA LYS A 166 -2.16 6.08 -11.14
C LYS A 166 -0.93 6.40 -12.00
N GLY A 167 -0.99 7.45 -12.82
CA GLY A 167 0.18 8.01 -13.51
C GLY A 167 1.23 8.51 -12.51
N ALA A 168 0.82 9.20 -11.44
CA ALA A 168 1.73 9.63 -10.38
C ALA A 168 2.40 8.44 -9.68
N VAL A 169 1.66 7.36 -9.37
CA VAL A 169 2.22 6.13 -8.77
C VAL A 169 3.27 5.50 -9.69
N VAL A 170 2.99 5.40 -11.00
CA VAL A 170 3.97 4.93 -11.99
C VAL A 170 5.22 5.81 -12.00
N SER A 171 5.04 7.14 -12.05
CA SER A 171 6.15 8.09 -12.13
C SER A 171 7.03 8.10 -10.87
N MET A 172 6.48 7.84 -9.70
CA MET A 172 7.23 7.72 -8.45
C MET A 172 8.11 6.46 -8.39
N THR A 173 7.79 5.41 -9.13
CA THR A 173 8.46 4.10 -8.99
C THR A 173 9.95 4.19 -9.27
N LEU A 174 10.35 4.77 -10.37
CA LEU A 174 11.77 4.81 -10.76
C LEU A 174 12.65 5.66 -9.84
N PRO A 175 12.27 6.91 -9.47
CA PRO A 175 13.06 7.67 -8.50
C PRO A 175 13.16 6.97 -7.14
N LEU A 176 12.06 6.39 -6.63
CA LEU A 176 12.07 5.62 -5.37
C LEU A 176 12.96 4.37 -5.46
N ALA A 177 12.89 3.63 -6.57
CA ALA A 177 13.74 2.46 -6.77
C ALA A 177 15.24 2.83 -6.79
N ARG A 178 15.60 3.97 -7.41
CA ARG A 178 16.98 4.47 -7.43
C ARG A 178 17.46 4.94 -6.07
N GLU A 179 16.60 5.66 -5.34
CA GLU A 179 16.90 6.20 -4.02
C GLU A 179 17.08 5.07 -2.99
N LEU A 180 16.16 4.10 -2.98
CA LEU A 180 16.13 3.02 -2.01
C LEU A 180 17.02 1.82 -2.37
N ALA A 181 17.63 1.80 -3.56
CA ALA A 181 18.57 0.74 -3.98
C ALA A 181 19.77 0.61 -3.04
N ARG A 182 20.33 1.74 -2.56
CA ARG A 182 21.43 1.75 -1.58
C ARG A 182 21.05 1.13 -0.24
N GLU A 183 19.76 1.17 0.10
CA GLU A 183 19.19 0.56 1.28
C GLU A 183 18.78 -0.91 1.04
N LYS A 184 19.10 -1.47 -0.13
CA LYS A 184 18.72 -2.84 -0.53
C LYS A 184 17.20 -3.08 -0.46
N ILE A 185 16.40 -2.05 -0.76
CA ILE A 185 14.94 -2.11 -0.82
C ILE A 185 14.52 -2.01 -2.28
N ARG A 186 13.81 -3.03 -2.75
CA ARG A 186 13.26 -3.05 -4.11
C ARG A 186 11.91 -2.35 -4.15
N VAL A 187 11.70 -1.48 -5.13
CA VAL A 187 10.42 -0.81 -5.37
C VAL A 187 9.86 -1.23 -6.73
N MET A 188 8.59 -1.62 -6.74
CA MET A 188 7.88 -2.11 -7.91
C MET A 188 6.48 -1.49 -8.02
N THR A 189 5.95 -1.50 -9.23
CA THR A 189 4.60 -1.03 -9.54
C THR A 189 3.97 -1.93 -10.60
#